data_09f3d6a7d64f6186c3ddfe1cd8a584c7
#
_entry.id   09f3d6a7d64f6186c3ddfe1cd8a584c7
#
_cell.length_a   1.000
_cell.length_b   1.000
_cell.length_c   1.000
_cell.angle_alpha   90.00
_cell.angle_beta   90.00
_cell.angle_gamma   90.00
#
_symmetry.space_group_name_H-M   'P 1'
#
loop_
_entity.id
_entity.type
_entity.pdbx_description
1 polymer ?
#
loop_
_entity_poly.entity_id
_entity_poly.type
_entity_poly.pdbx_seq_one_letter_code
_entity_poly.pdbx_strand_id
1 'polypeptide(L)'
;MKIFYDDDADISIIQKLKVTIVGYGSQGHAHANNLHESGVEVTVALRDGSSSWSKAENAGLKVATVSDAVSGADLVMILAPDEFQQGLYESEIKSNLKSNAVLAFAHGFNIHFKKIIPADDTSVIMIAPKGPGHTVRSTYLNGGGVPSLIAIYQDGMNPNNHSAKEIALSYAKANGGTRAGVLETTFKEETETDLFGEQVVLCGGLTELIKNGFETLV
;
A
#
# COMPACT_ATOMS: atom_id res chain seq x y z
N MET A 1 -2.61 -6.12 -22.42
CA MET A 1 -2.26 -5.73 -21.04
C MET A 1 -0.75 -5.79 -20.92
N LYS A 2 -0.07 -4.73 -20.46
CA LYS A 2 1.39 -4.71 -20.26
C LYS A 2 1.71 -5.18 -18.85
N ILE A 3 2.67 -6.10 -18.72
CA ILE A 3 3.22 -6.53 -17.43
C ILE A 3 4.60 -5.91 -17.30
N PHE A 4 4.89 -5.31 -16.15
CA PHE A 4 6.17 -4.70 -15.82
C PHE A 4 6.96 -5.63 -14.91
N TYR A 5 8.25 -5.79 -15.20
CA TYR A 5 9.20 -6.58 -14.44
C TYR A 5 10.35 -5.71 -13.91
N ASP A 6 11.35 -6.33 -13.30
CA ASP A 6 12.47 -5.62 -12.67
C ASP A 6 13.19 -4.63 -13.59
N ASP A 7 13.35 -4.96 -14.88
CA ASP A 7 14.01 -4.09 -15.85
C ASP A 7 13.16 -2.87 -16.27
N ASP A 8 11.86 -2.90 -16.03
CA ASP A 8 10.94 -1.80 -16.32
C ASP A 8 10.86 -0.74 -15.21
N ALA A 9 11.48 -0.96 -14.05
CA ALA A 9 11.37 -0.11 -12.88
C ALA A 9 12.75 0.30 -12.32
N ASP A 10 12.91 1.59 -12.02
CA ASP A 10 14.12 2.13 -11.39
C ASP A 10 13.91 2.26 -9.87
N ILE A 11 14.56 1.40 -9.10
CA ILE A 11 14.48 1.42 -7.64
C ILE A 11 15.09 2.69 -7.02
N SER A 12 16.02 3.36 -7.72
CA SER A 12 16.70 4.54 -7.20
C SER A 12 15.76 5.73 -6.98
N ILE A 13 14.58 5.72 -7.60
CA ILE A 13 13.57 6.75 -7.43
C ILE A 13 13.03 6.71 -6.00
N ILE A 14 12.51 5.55 -5.56
CA ILE A 14 11.92 5.42 -4.22
C ILE A 14 12.97 5.48 -3.11
N GLN A 15 14.21 5.04 -3.38
CA GLN A 15 15.33 5.13 -2.41
C GLN A 15 15.73 6.57 -2.05
N LYS A 16 15.38 7.54 -2.89
CA LYS A 16 15.63 8.97 -2.65
C LYS A 16 14.47 9.66 -1.93
N LEU A 17 13.39 8.95 -1.67
CA LEU A 17 12.19 9.47 -1.03
C LEU A 17 12.09 9.00 0.43
N LYS A 18 11.54 9.88 1.28
CA LYS A 18 11.12 9.53 2.64
C LYS A 18 9.72 8.95 2.59
N VAL A 19 9.61 7.66 2.88
CA VAL A 19 8.34 6.94 2.82
C VAL A 19 7.76 6.77 4.21
N THR A 20 6.53 7.21 4.40
CA THR A 20 5.76 6.96 5.62
C THR A 20 4.73 5.86 5.36
N ILE A 21 4.76 4.81 6.18
CA ILE A 21 3.77 3.73 6.18
C ILE A 21 2.81 3.93 7.34
N VAL A 22 1.56 4.28 7.05
CA VAL A 22 0.53 4.52 8.07
C VAL A 22 -0.18 3.21 8.39
N GLY A 23 0.11 2.68 9.58
CA GLY A 23 -0.35 1.36 10.02
C GLY A 23 0.72 0.28 9.94
N TYR A 24 0.68 -0.69 10.86
CA TYR A 24 1.63 -1.81 10.92
C TYR A 24 0.89 -3.14 11.17
N GLY A 25 -0.22 -3.29 10.43
CA GLY A 25 -0.94 -4.57 10.31
C GLY A 25 -0.23 -5.51 9.33
N SER A 26 -0.96 -6.46 8.75
CA SER A 26 -0.39 -7.47 7.84
C SER A 26 0.35 -6.86 6.64
N GLN A 27 -0.29 -5.97 5.89
CA GLN A 27 0.33 -5.28 4.76
C GLN A 27 1.38 -4.26 5.21
N GLY A 28 1.08 -3.45 6.25
CA GLY A 28 2.01 -2.43 6.76
C GLY A 28 3.33 -3.02 7.23
N HIS A 29 3.29 -4.17 7.92
CA HIS A 29 4.49 -4.92 8.29
C HIS A 29 5.30 -5.36 7.05
N ALA A 30 4.65 -5.93 6.04
CA ALA A 30 5.34 -6.41 4.85
C ALA A 30 5.96 -5.25 4.06
N HIS A 31 5.18 -4.21 3.74
CA HIS A 31 5.65 -3.05 2.99
C HIS A 31 6.81 -2.34 3.70
N ALA A 32 6.66 -2.02 5.00
CA ALA A 32 7.67 -1.30 5.74
C ALA A 32 9.02 -2.04 5.77
N ASN A 33 8.99 -3.35 6.04
CA ASN A 33 10.23 -4.14 6.11
C ASN A 33 10.85 -4.35 4.72
N ASN A 34 10.04 -4.66 3.69
CA ASN A 34 10.56 -4.89 2.33
C ASN A 34 11.21 -3.61 1.77
N LEU A 35 10.56 -2.46 1.94
CA LEU A 35 11.11 -1.17 1.51
C LEU A 35 12.39 -0.84 2.27
N HIS A 36 12.40 -1.00 3.61
CA HIS A 36 13.58 -0.75 4.43
C HIS A 36 14.77 -1.61 3.99
N GLU A 37 14.57 -2.91 3.81
CA GLU A 37 15.60 -3.83 3.31
C GLU A 37 16.02 -3.56 1.86
N SER A 38 15.16 -2.89 1.09
CA SER A 38 15.48 -2.39 -0.26
C SER A 38 16.23 -1.04 -0.25
N GLY A 39 16.59 -0.52 0.93
CA GLY A 39 17.37 0.71 1.08
C GLY A 39 16.54 2.00 1.04
N VAL A 40 15.24 1.93 1.27
CA VAL A 40 14.35 3.10 1.36
C VAL A 40 14.32 3.65 2.79
N GLU A 41 14.31 4.97 2.95
CA GLU A 41 14.10 5.61 4.27
C GLU A 41 12.63 5.49 4.66
N VAL A 42 12.32 4.56 5.58
CA VAL A 42 10.96 4.24 6.02
C VAL A 42 10.71 4.74 7.44
N THR A 43 9.58 5.42 7.64
CA THR A 43 9.01 5.71 8.97
C THR A 43 7.64 5.04 9.07
N VAL A 44 7.42 4.27 10.11
CA VAL A 44 6.11 3.68 10.43
C VAL A 44 5.32 4.69 11.26
N ALA A 45 4.15 5.06 10.78
CA ALA A 45 3.25 5.99 11.45
C ALA A 45 2.16 5.24 12.21
N LEU A 46 2.09 5.44 13.52
CA LEU A 46 1.14 4.77 14.40
C LEU A 46 0.49 5.78 15.36
N ARG A 47 -0.73 5.45 15.79
CA ARG A 47 -1.36 6.19 16.89
C ARG A 47 -0.57 5.97 18.19
N ASP A 48 -0.61 6.95 19.05
CA ASP A 48 -0.01 6.85 20.37
C ASP A 48 -0.56 5.65 21.15
N GLY A 49 0.30 4.90 21.84
CA GLY A 49 -0.08 3.69 22.57
C GLY A 49 -0.45 2.48 21.71
N SER A 50 -0.14 2.49 20.42
CA SER A 50 -0.35 1.33 19.54
C SER A 50 0.44 0.10 20.01
N SER A 51 -0.20 -1.06 20.09
CA SER A 51 0.46 -2.35 20.40
C SER A 51 1.50 -2.77 19.33
N SER A 52 1.47 -2.16 18.15
CA SER A 52 2.43 -2.41 17.08
C SER A 52 3.70 -1.55 17.18
N TRP A 53 3.74 -0.56 18.08
CA TRP A 53 4.86 0.35 18.23
C TRP A 53 6.18 -0.38 18.47
N SER A 54 6.25 -1.13 19.57
CA SER A 54 7.45 -1.91 19.90
C SER A 54 7.78 -2.98 18.87
N LYS A 55 6.80 -3.50 18.15
CA LYS A 55 7.05 -4.49 17.08
C LYS A 55 7.81 -3.85 15.90
N ALA A 56 7.43 -2.63 15.53
CA ALA A 56 8.10 -1.91 14.44
C ALA A 56 9.50 -1.47 14.86
N GLU A 57 9.67 -0.95 16.09
CA GLU A 57 10.99 -0.59 16.63
C GLU A 57 11.93 -1.79 16.72
N ASN A 58 11.45 -2.94 17.19
CA ASN A 58 12.23 -4.18 17.26
C ASN A 58 12.64 -4.73 15.88
N ALA A 59 11.91 -4.36 14.83
CA ALA A 59 12.28 -4.65 13.44
C ALA A 59 13.31 -3.64 12.87
N GLY A 60 13.79 -2.69 13.68
CA GLY A 60 14.77 -1.69 13.27
C GLY A 60 14.19 -0.49 12.53
N LEU A 61 12.86 -0.35 12.53
CA LEU A 61 12.16 0.73 11.83
C LEU A 61 12.02 1.96 12.73
N LYS A 62 12.09 3.15 12.12
CA LYS A 62 11.71 4.39 12.79
C LYS A 62 10.20 4.43 12.96
N VAL A 63 9.73 4.80 14.15
CA VAL A 63 8.31 4.95 14.47
C VAL A 63 8.02 6.36 14.95
N ALA A 64 6.88 6.91 14.53
CA ALA A 64 6.42 8.23 14.98
C ALA A 64 4.89 8.29 15.01
N THR A 65 4.32 9.36 15.58
CA THR A 65 2.89 9.64 15.46
C THR A 65 2.53 9.92 13.99
N VAL A 66 1.24 9.77 13.63
CA VAL A 66 0.83 9.97 12.24
C VAL A 66 1.16 11.37 11.76
N SER A 67 0.80 12.39 12.51
CA SER A 67 1.05 13.79 12.16
C SER A 67 2.53 14.10 11.97
N ASP A 68 3.39 13.61 12.89
CA ASP A 68 4.84 13.84 12.82
C ASP A 68 5.46 13.13 11.61
N ALA A 69 5.11 11.88 11.38
CA ALA A 69 5.65 11.09 10.29
C ALA A 69 5.23 11.63 8.90
N VAL A 70 3.98 12.08 8.77
CA VAL A 70 3.43 12.62 7.51
C VAL A 70 4.08 13.94 7.15
N SER A 71 4.34 14.82 8.11
CA SER A 71 4.93 16.16 7.87
C SER A 71 6.31 16.10 7.21
N GLY A 72 7.05 15.02 7.42
CA GLY A 72 8.38 14.77 6.84
C GLY A 72 8.38 13.97 5.54
N ALA A 73 7.26 13.35 5.16
CA ALA A 73 7.19 12.37 4.10
C ALA A 73 7.17 12.98 2.69
N ASP A 74 7.77 12.28 1.74
CA ASP A 74 7.62 12.52 0.30
C ASP A 74 6.57 11.58 -0.31
N LEU A 75 6.35 10.41 0.33
CA LEU A 75 5.28 9.47 0.00
C LEU A 75 4.62 8.95 1.29
N VAL A 76 3.30 8.99 1.33
CA VAL A 76 2.49 8.47 2.44
C VAL A 76 1.65 7.31 1.95
N MET A 77 1.98 6.09 2.38
CA MET A 77 1.22 4.86 2.09
C MET A 77 0.27 4.56 3.24
N ILE A 78 -1.03 4.60 2.99
CA ILE A 78 -2.05 4.35 4.00
C ILE A 78 -2.44 2.86 3.98
N LEU A 79 -2.08 2.16 5.07
CA LEU A 79 -2.33 0.72 5.28
C LEU A 79 -3.08 0.45 6.59
N ALA A 80 -3.75 1.46 7.12
CA ALA A 80 -4.77 1.28 8.16
C ALA A 80 -6.01 0.59 7.57
N PRO A 81 -6.86 -0.08 8.38
CA PRO A 81 -8.13 -0.63 7.89
C PRO A 81 -9.00 0.44 7.22
N ASP A 82 -9.70 0.06 6.15
CA ASP A 82 -10.39 1.01 5.26
C ASP A 82 -11.42 1.89 5.98
N GLU A 83 -12.10 1.34 6.98
CA GLU A 83 -13.11 2.05 7.77
C GLU A 83 -12.52 3.20 8.61
N PHE A 84 -11.23 3.18 8.90
CA PHE A 84 -10.55 4.23 9.69
C PHE A 84 -9.81 5.23 8.81
N GLN A 85 -9.52 4.91 7.53
CA GLN A 85 -8.67 5.74 6.68
C GLN A 85 -9.25 7.15 6.46
N GLN A 86 -10.57 7.28 6.25
CA GLN A 86 -11.21 8.58 6.06
C GLN A 86 -10.99 9.49 7.27
N GLY A 87 -11.32 9.00 8.48
CA GLY A 87 -11.13 9.77 9.70
C GLY A 87 -9.68 10.18 9.94
N LEU A 88 -8.77 9.24 9.73
CA LEU A 88 -7.33 9.45 9.87
C LEU A 88 -6.78 10.46 8.85
N TYR A 89 -7.26 10.39 7.61
CA TYR A 89 -6.89 11.35 6.57
C TYR A 89 -7.31 12.77 6.95
N GLU A 90 -8.55 12.98 7.34
CA GLU A 90 -9.07 14.31 7.68
C GLU A 90 -8.45 14.88 8.97
N SER A 91 -8.18 14.04 9.99
CA SER A 91 -7.68 14.51 11.28
C SER A 91 -6.16 14.70 11.33
N GLU A 92 -5.36 13.84 10.66
CA GLU A 92 -3.91 13.80 10.89
C GLU A 92 -3.07 13.85 9.62
N ILE A 93 -3.61 13.46 8.44
CA ILE A 93 -2.81 13.39 7.21
C ILE A 93 -2.95 14.66 6.38
N LYS A 94 -4.17 15.06 6.06
CA LYS A 94 -4.48 16.13 5.10
C LYS A 94 -3.77 17.46 5.39
N SER A 95 -3.80 17.90 6.63
CA SER A 95 -3.19 19.17 7.06
C SER A 95 -1.66 19.12 7.19
N ASN A 96 -1.09 17.91 7.29
CA ASN A 96 0.33 17.70 7.49
C ASN A 96 1.04 17.22 6.21
N LEU A 97 0.28 16.89 5.15
CA LEU A 97 0.84 16.43 3.89
C LEU A 97 1.57 17.57 3.16
N LYS A 98 2.79 17.35 2.70
CA LYS A 98 3.53 18.32 1.87
C LYS A 98 2.83 18.51 0.53
N SER A 99 2.92 19.69 -0.06
CA SER A 99 2.29 20.02 -1.35
C SER A 99 2.71 19.14 -2.53
N ASN A 100 3.89 18.53 -2.46
CA ASN A 100 4.41 17.63 -3.49
C ASN A 100 4.53 16.17 -3.01
N ALA A 101 3.91 15.82 -1.89
CA ALA A 101 3.92 14.45 -1.41
C ALA A 101 2.93 13.59 -2.20
N VAL A 102 3.30 12.33 -2.38
CA VAL A 102 2.45 11.33 -3.04
C VAL A 102 1.61 10.60 -1.98
N LEU A 103 0.30 10.55 -2.19
CA LEU A 103 -0.61 9.75 -1.41
C LEU A 103 -0.78 8.37 -2.05
N ALA A 104 -0.52 7.31 -1.29
CA ALA A 104 -0.52 5.96 -1.79
C ALA A 104 -1.44 5.03 -1.00
N PHE A 105 -2.02 4.05 -1.69
CA PHE A 105 -2.95 3.07 -1.14
C PHE A 105 -2.59 1.66 -1.62
N ALA A 106 -3.02 0.62 -0.90
CA ALA A 106 -2.92 -0.78 -1.35
C ALA A 106 -4.27 -1.35 -1.81
N HIS A 107 -5.36 -0.60 -1.62
CA HIS A 107 -6.70 -0.90 -2.07
C HIS A 107 -7.43 0.40 -2.43
N GLY A 108 -8.24 0.38 -3.49
CA GLY A 108 -8.81 1.61 -4.03
C GLY A 108 -10.07 2.13 -3.34
N PHE A 109 -10.62 1.46 -2.33
CA PHE A 109 -11.93 1.71 -1.72
C PHE A 109 -12.20 3.19 -1.37
N ASN A 110 -11.34 3.79 -0.57
CA ASN A 110 -11.58 5.14 -0.05
C ASN A 110 -11.52 6.23 -1.13
N ILE A 111 -10.74 6.02 -2.18
CA ILE A 111 -10.66 6.93 -3.33
C ILE A 111 -11.82 6.67 -4.30
N HIS A 112 -12.09 5.40 -4.66
CA HIS A 112 -13.15 5.05 -5.59
C HIS A 112 -14.53 5.50 -5.10
N PHE A 113 -14.84 5.26 -3.84
CA PHE A 113 -16.11 5.67 -3.22
C PHE A 113 -16.10 7.11 -2.66
N LYS A 114 -15.08 7.91 -2.99
CA LYS A 114 -14.95 9.33 -2.60
C LYS A 114 -15.06 9.56 -1.09
N LYS A 115 -14.60 8.61 -0.28
CA LYS A 115 -14.48 8.77 1.17
C LYS A 115 -13.29 9.66 1.53
N ILE A 116 -12.23 9.59 0.74
CA ILE A 116 -11.08 10.48 0.76
C ILE A 116 -11.09 11.27 -0.54
N ILE A 117 -11.04 12.59 -0.44
CA ILE A 117 -10.95 13.51 -1.57
C ILE A 117 -9.63 14.27 -1.42
N PRO A 118 -8.57 13.85 -2.14
CA PRO A 118 -7.29 14.55 -2.15
C PRO A 118 -7.42 15.93 -2.81
N ALA A 119 -6.46 16.82 -2.53
CA ALA A 119 -6.34 18.08 -3.25
C ALA A 119 -6.01 17.82 -4.73
N ASP A 120 -6.43 18.73 -5.62
CA ASP A 120 -6.31 18.56 -7.08
C ASP A 120 -4.85 18.45 -7.55
N ASP A 121 -3.92 18.99 -6.79
CA ASP A 121 -2.47 18.97 -7.07
C ASP A 121 -1.72 17.80 -6.40
N THR A 122 -2.38 16.99 -5.60
CA THR A 122 -1.78 15.83 -4.91
C THR A 122 -1.72 14.64 -5.87
N SER A 123 -0.56 14.01 -6.00
CA SER A 123 -0.49 12.72 -6.72
C SER A 123 -1.06 11.60 -5.87
N VAL A 124 -1.87 10.75 -6.50
CA VAL A 124 -2.55 9.63 -5.84
C VAL A 124 -2.31 8.35 -6.63
N ILE A 125 -1.66 7.38 -5.99
CA ILE A 125 -1.28 6.11 -6.58
C ILE A 125 -1.78 4.94 -5.77
N MET A 126 -1.83 3.78 -6.39
CA MET A 126 -2.10 2.50 -5.72
C MET A 126 -1.01 1.50 -6.06
N ILE A 127 -0.56 0.77 -5.05
CA ILE A 127 0.30 -0.41 -5.19
C ILE A 127 -0.34 -1.53 -4.37
N ALA A 128 -1.00 -2.47 -5.05
CA ALA A 128 -1.83 -3.51 -4.46
C ALA A 128 -1.24 -4.91 -4.72
N PRO A 129 -0.39 -5.45 -3.82
CA PRO A 129 0.03 -6.84 -3.89
C PRO A 129 -1.19 -7.77 -3.76
N LYS A 130 -1.33 -8.75 -4.68
CA LYS A 130 -2.44 -9.70 -4.67
C LYS A 130 -2.09 -10.94 -3.84
N GLY A 131 -1.99 -10.72 -2.54
CA GLY A 131 -1.74 -11.74 -1.52
C GLY A 131 -1.70 -11.13 -0.12
N PRO A 132 -1.95 -11.94 0.91
CA PRO A 132 -1.91 -11.49 2.31
C PRO A 132 -0.48 -11.03 2.67
N GLY A 133 -0.38 -10.06 3.59
CA GLY A 133 0.90 -9.41 3.90
C GLY A 133 1.98 -10.38 4.36
N HIS A 134 1.65 -11.44 5.11
CA HIS A 134 2.63 -12.45 5.50
C HIS A 134 3.22 -13.21 4.29
N THR A 135 2.44 -13.43 3.23
CA THR A 135 2.92 -14.01 1.97
C THR A 135 3.77 -13.01 1.21
N VAL A 136 3.37 -11.72 1.14
CA VAL A 136 4.19 -10.66 0.54
C VAL A 136 5.57 -10.62 1.19
N ARG A 137 5.62 -10.68 2.53
CA ARG A 137 6.89 -10.67 3.28
C ARG A 137 7.72 -11.94 3.06
N SER A 138 7.12 -13.11 3.25
CA SER A 138 7.85 -14.38 3.15
C SER A 138 8.37 -14.66 1.75
N THR A 139 7.60 -14.32 0.71
CA THR A 139 8.02 -14.47 -0.68
C THR A 139 9.17 -13.53 -1.01
N TYR A 140 9.12 -12.27 -0.51
CA TYR A 140 10.22 -11.31 -0.66
C TYR A 140 11.52 -11.83 -0.04
N LEU A 141 11.48 -12.36 1.19
CA LEU A 141 12.64 -12.93 1.88
C LEU A 141 13.26 -14.10 1.13
N ASN A 142 12.44 -14.87 0.41
CA ASN A 142 12.90 -15.99 -0.43
C ASN A 142 13.37 -15.56 -1.84
N GLY A 143 13.55 -14.25 -2.09
CA GLY A 143 14.00 -13.71 -3.36
C GLY A 143 12.93 -13.62 -4.44
N GLY A 144 11.70 -14.03 -4.17
CA GLY A 144 10.55 -13.91 -5.06
C GLY A 144 9.74 -12.63 -4.84
N GLY A 145 8.55 -12.59 -5.41
CA GLY A 145 7.58 -11.50 -5.26
C GLY A 145 6.15 -12.01 -5.38
N VAL A 146 5.21 -11.21 -4.92
CA VAL A 146 3.78 -11.43 -5.12
C VAL A 146 3.32 -10.53 -6.28
N PRO A 147 2.57 -11.05 -7.27
CA PRO A 147 2.02 -10.25 -8.35
C PRO A 147 1.27 -9.04 -7.77
N SER A 148 1.50 -7.87 -8.36
CA SER A 148 0.94 -6.63 -7.83
C SER A 148 0.22 -5.84 -8.92
N LEU A 149 -0.78 -5.07 -8.52
CA LEU A 149 -1.42 -4.09 -9.38
C LEU A 149 -0.89 -2.70 -9.03
N ILE A 150 -0.76 -1.84 -10.05
CA ILE A 150 -0.56 -0.40 -9.84
C ILE A 150 -1.68 0.36 -10.55
N ALA A 151 -2.08 1.47 -9.95
CA ALA A 151 -3.00 2.41 -10.59
C ALA A 151 -2.61 3.85 -10.25
N ILE A 152 -2.86 4.75 -11.19
CA ILE A 152 -2.70 6.19 -11.03
C ILE A 152 -4.10 6.80 -11.05
N TYR A 153 -4.52 7.36 -9.94
CA TYR A 153 -5.77 8.10 -9.87
C TYR A 153 -5.60 9.55 -10.33
N GLN A 154 -4.51 10.16 -9.89
CA GLN A 154 -4.19 11.55 -10.14
C GLN A 154 -2.66 11.71 -10.19
N ASP A 155 -2.16 12.41 -11.21
CA ASP A 155 -0.74 12.71 -11.37
C ASP A 155 -0.58 14.24 -11.20
N GLY A 156 -0.33 14.66 -9.97
CA GLY A 156 -0.16 16.04 -9.57
C GLY A 156 1.32 16.45 -9.49
N MET A 157 1.64 17.23 -8.47
CA MET A 157 3.04 17.55 -8.18
C MET A 157 3.72 16.36 -7.50
N ASN A 158 4.88 15.97 -8.01
CA ASN A 158 5.64 14.83 -7.52
C ASN A 158 7.04 15.25 -7.01
N PRO A 159 7.58 14.55 -6.01
CA PRO A 159 8.95 14.78 -5.59
C PRO A 159 9.92 14.46 -6.74
N ASN A 160 10.96 15.30 -6.87
CA ASN A 160 12.03 15.14 -7.86
C ASN A 160 11.58 15.10 -9.33
N ASN A 161 10.38 15.59 -9.66
CA ASN A 161 9.78 15.63 -11.00
C ASN A 161 9.64 14.26 -11.69
N HIS A 162 9.55 13.17 -10.95
CA HIS A 162 9.18 11.86 -11.49
C HIS A 162 7.67 11.79 -11.67
N SER A 163 7.19 11.06 -12.68
CA SER A 163 5.76 10.79 -12.83
C SER A 163 5.24 9.88 -11.72
N ALA A 164 3.95 9.97 -11.40
CA ALA A 164 3.29 9.10 -10.43
C ALA A 164 3.47 7.61 -10.78
N LYS A 165 3.51 7.28 -12.06
CA LYS A 165 3.74 5.92 -12.55
C LYS A 165 5.16 5.41 -12.27
N GLU A 166 6.18 6.23 -12.50
CA GLU A 166 7.56 5.86 -12.19
C GLU A 166 7.73 5.61 -10.68
N ILE A 167 7.13 6.45 -9.85
CA ILE A 167 7.13 6.30 -8.39
C ILE A 167 6.41 5.00 -7.99
N ALA A 168 5.23 4.72 -8.56
CA ALA A 168 4.46 3.50 -8.27
C ALA A 168 5.24 2.21 -8.66
N LEU A 169 5.87 2.21 -9.83
CA LEU A 169 6.71 1.09 -10.28
C LEU A 169 7.95 0.90 -9.40
N SER A 170 8.61 2.01 -9.04
CA SER A 170 9.77 1.99 -8.15
C SER A 170 9.41 1.44 -6.75
N TYR A 171 8.27 1.87 -6.22
CA TYR A 171 7.73 1.32 -4.96
C TYR A 171 7.43 -0.17 -5.08
N ALA A 172 6.74 -0.58 -6.15
CA ALA A 172 6.41 -1.98 -6.39
C ALA A 172 7.67 -2.86 -6.49
N LYS A 173 8.74 -2.35 -7.10
CA LYS A 173 10.05 -3.02 -7.16
C LYS A 173 10.67 -3.17 -5.77
N ALA A 174 10.71 -2.10 -4.98
CA ALA A 174 11.23 -2.15 -3.61
C ALA A 174 10.43 -3.11 -2.71
N ASN A 175 9.13 -3.28 -2.97
CA ASN A 175 8.27 -4.24 -2.28
C ASN A 175 8.35 -5.67 -2.86
N GLY A 176 9.11 -5.89 -3.94
CA GLY A 176 9.34 -7.20 -4.58
C GLY A 176 8.31 -7.57 -5.66
N GLY A 177 7.30 -6.73 -5.93
CA GLY A 177 6.22 -7.05 -6.87
C GLY A 177 6.70 -7.28 -8.31
N THR A 178 7.69 -6.54 -8.77
CA THR A 178 8.25 -6.65 -10.13
C THR A 178 8.95 -7.98 -10.41
N ARG A 179 9.36 -8.72 -9.38
CA ARG A 179 9.92 -10.07 -9.52
C ARG A 179 8.88 -11.08 -10.02
N ALA A 180 7.61 -10.87 -9.69
CA ALA A 180 6.50 -11.71 -10.14
C ALA A 180 5.71 -11.10 -11.29
N GLY A 181 5.78 -9.78 -11.43
CA GLY A 181 5.08 -9.00 -12.44
C GLY A 181 4.08 -8.00 -11.84
N VAL A 182 4.06 -6.81 -12.41
CA VAL A 182 3.18 -5.71 -12.01
C VAL A 182 2.30 -5.35 -13.20
N LEU A 183 0.99 -5.27 -12.97
CA LEU A 183 0.01 -4.89 -13.99
C LEU A 183 -0.58 -3.53 -13.68
N GLU A 184 -0.79 -2.73 -14.72
CA GLU A 184 -1.49 -1.45 -14.60
C GLU A 184 -3.00 -1.65 -14.71
N THR A 185 -3.73 -1.02 -13.79
CA THR A 185 -5.18 -1.04 -13.70
C THR A 185 -5.72 0.34 -13.33
N THR A 186 -6.97 0.42 -12.87
CA THR A 186 -7.59 1.63 -12.34
C THR A 186 -8.04 1.40 -10.89
N PHE A 187 -8.20 2.47 -10.12
CA PHE A 187 -8.78 2.39 -8.77
C PHE A 187 -10.15 1.73 -8.78
N LYS A 188 -10.98 2.04 -9.78
CA LYS A 188 -12.30 1.44 -9.93
C LYS A 188 -12.23 -0.07 -10.16
N GLU A 189 -11.47 -0.49 -11.18
CA GLU A 189 -11.37 -1.90 -11.57
C GLU A 189 -10.80 -2.75 -10.42
N GLU A 190 -9.72 -2.30 -9.80
CA GLU A 190 -9.14 -2.99 -8.65
C GLU A 190 -10.15 -3.13 -7.52
N THR A 191 -10.79 -2.01 -7.10
CA THR A 191 -11.73 -2.02 -5.98
C THR A 191 -12.93 -2.94 -6.22
N GLU A 192 -13.56 -2.84 -7.38
CA GLU A 192 -14.77 -3.61 -7.68
C GLU A 192 -14.46 -5.12 -7.84
N THR A 193 -13.35 -5.46 -8.48
CA THR A 193 -12.97 -6.88 -8.67
C THR A 193 -12.41 -7.53 -7.40
N ASP A 194 -11.67 -6.80 -6.60
CA ASP A 194 -11.11 -7.28 -5.34
C ASP A 194 -12.23 -7.55 -4.32
N LEU A 195 -13.12 -6.58 -4.10
CA LEU A 195 -14.29 -6.76 -3.22
C LEU A 195 -15.18 -7.92 -3.66
N PHE A 196 -15.44 -8.03 -4.97
CA PHE A 196 -16.22 -9.14 -5.49
C PHE A 196 -15.50 -10.48 -5.27
N GLY A 197 -14.22 -10.56 -5.59
CA GLY A 197 -13.40 -11.75 -5.43
C GLY A 197 -13.31 -12.21 -3.98
N GLU A 198 -13.13 -11.31 -3.04
CA GLU A 198 -13.09 -11.64 -1.62
C GLU A 198 -14.44 -12.13 -1.08
N GLN A 199 -15.52 -11.39 -1.37
CA GLN A 199 -16.82 -11.69 -0.78
C GLN A 199 -17.48 -12.90 -1.41
N VAL A 200 -17.44 -13.02 -2.75
CA VAL A 200 -18.16 -14.06 -3.49
C VAL A 200 -17.35 -15.34 -3.63
N VAL A 201 -16.03 -15.26 -3.67
CA VAL A 201 -15.18 -16.43 -3.95
C VAL A 201 -14.29 -16.78 -2.76
N LEU A 202 -13.33 -15.93 -2.41
CA LEU A 202 -12.20 -16.30 -1.54
C LEU A 202 -12.61 -16.46 -0.07
N CYS A 203 -13.29 -15.48 0.50
CA CYS A 203 -13.58 -15.42 1.93
C CYS A 203 -15.02 -15.82 2.24
N GLY A 204 -15.99 -15.35 1.49
CA GLY A 204 -17.42 -15.61 1.70
C GLY A 204 -17.89 -16.90 1.02
N GLY A 205 -17.87 -16.92 -0.31
CA GLY A 205 -18.52 -17.98 -1.08
C GLY A 205 -17.95 -19.38 -0.86
N LEU A 206 -16.63 -19.53 -0.81
CA LEU A 206 -15.99 -20.83 -0.62
C LEU A 206 -16.31 -21.43 0.74
N THR A 207 -16.28 -20.65 1.81
CA THR A 207 -16.60 -21.11 3.16
C THR A 207 -18.06 -21.53 3.30
N GLU A 208 -18.98 -20.73 2.74
CA GLU A 208 -20.41 -21.08 2.73
C GLU A 208 -20.71 -22.30 1.86
N LEU A 209 -20.05 -22.47 0.72
CA LEU A 209 -20.19 -23.67 -0.10
C LEU A 209 -19.77 -24.93 0.64
N ILE A 210 -18.63 -24.92 1.31
CA ILE A 210 -18.13 -26.05 2.10
C ILE A 210 -19.09 -26.34 3.27
N LYS A 211 -19.53 -25.33 3.99
CA LYS A 211 -20.47 -25.45 5.10
C LYS A 211 -21.79 -26.07 4.66
N ASN A 212 -22.42 -25.53 3.60
CA ASN A 212 -23.68 -26.04 3.07
C ASN A 212 -23.54 -27.49 2.56
N GLY A 213 -22.41 -27.81 1.94
CA GLY A 213 -22.12 -29.19 1.52
C GLY A 213 -22.06 -30.14 2.72
N PHE A 214 -21.37 -29.77 3.78
CA PHE A 214 -21.29 -30.55 5.02
C PHE A 214 -22.67 -30.72 5.68
N GLU A 215 -23.40 -29.61 5.89
CA GLU A 215 -24.74 -29.63 6.52
C GLU A 215 -25.78 -30.42 5.72
N THR A 216 -25.58 -30.58 4.42
CA THR A 216 -26.48 -31.39 3.55
C THR A 216 -26.19 -32.88 3.70
N LEU A 217 -24.96 -33.27 4.02
CA LEU A 217 -24.53 -34.66 4.06
C LEU A 217 -24.56 -35.25 5.48
N VAL A 218 -24.69 -34.43 6.51
CA VAL A 218 -24.69 -34.81 7.94
C VAL A 218 -26.00 -34.41 8.59
#